data_2618ea6c4a1407709c1c9f95967066ee
#
_entry.id   2618ea6c4a1407709c1c9f95967066ee
#
_cell.length_a   1.000
_cell.length_b   1.000
_cell.length_c   1.000
_cell.angle_alpha   90.00
_cell.angle_beta   90.00
_cell.angle_gamma   90.00
#
_symmetry.space_group_name_H-M   'P 1'
#
loop_
_entity.id
_entity.type
_entity.pdbx_description
1 polymer ?
#
loop_
_entity_poly.entity_id
_entity_poly.type
_entity_poly.pdbx_seq_one_letter_code
_entity_poly.pdbx_strand_id
1 'polypeptide(L)'
;MDGIDGIAGSELVCVNLVSLFFVINSTDYSVTLIIMVLGAASAGFLAWNWEPARIFMGDVGSGFSGFMLGLLALITMQQGSMTVWSWLILLGVFVVDATITLLRRLLVGERWYVGHTSHAYQHAARHYKSHGKVTMTVVLINICWLTPWTVASVLFPKL
;
A
#
# COMPACT_ATOMS: atom_id res chain seq x y z
N MET A 1 3.29 -8.26 -0.22
CA MET A 1 4.27 -7.64 0.70
C MET A 1 3.78 -7.65 2.15
N ASP A 2 3.52 -8.82 2.69
CA ASP A 2 3.03 -9.02 4.07
C ASP A 2 4.07 -9.82 4.87
N GLY A 3 5.31 -9.29 4.93
CA GLY A 3 6.47 -10.01 5.49
C GLY A 3 6.92 -9.53 6.87
N ILE A 4 6.29 -8.50 7.44
CA ILE A 4 6.49 -8.01 8.81
C ILE A 4 5.17 -7.48 9.39
N ASP A 5 5.07 -7.49 10.71
CA ASP A 5 3.87 -7.10 11.45
C ASP A 5 3.40 -5.68 11.06
N GLY A 6 2.12 -5.54 10.75
CA GLY A 6 1.46 -4.27 10.49
C GLY A 6 1.72 -3.63 9.13
N ILE A 7 2.71 -4.05 8.33
CA ILE A 7 3.10 -3.30 7.13
C ILE A 7 2.00 -3.28 6.07
N ALA A 8 1.43 -4.42 5.73
CA ALA A 8 0.37 -4.50 4.72
C ALA A 8 -0.94 -3.84 5.21
N GLY A 9 -1.30 -4.07 6.47
CA GLY A 9 -2.48 -3.45 7.08
C GLY A 9 -2.39 -1.93 7.13
N SER A 10 -1.24 -1.38 7.54
CA SER A 10 -1.04 0.08 7.59
C SER A 10 -1.05 0.72 6.22
N GLU A 11 -0.46 0.07 5.22
CA GLU A 11 -0.50 0.55 3.84
C GLU A 11 -1.94 0.61 3.32
N LEU A 12 -2.72 -0.47 3.51
CA LEU A 12 -4.13 -0.50 3.11
C LEU A 12 -4.94 0.62 3.77
N VAL A 13 -4.72 0.88 5.06
CA VAL A 13 -5.39 1.97 5.78
C VAL A 13 -5.00 3.32 5.17
N CYS A 14 -3.70 3.58 4.99
CA CYS A 14 -3.22 4.85 4.41
C CYS A 14 -3.79 5.07 3.00
N VAL A 15 -3.70 4.07 2.12
CA VAL A 15 -4.19 4.15 0.75
C VAL A 15 -5.68 4.41 0.70
N ASN A 16 -6.48 3.68 1.50
CA ASN A 16 -7.93 3.87 1.51
C ASN A 16 -8.33 5.24 2.08
N LEU A 17 -7.65 5.74 3.12
CA LEU A 17 -7.94 7.08 3.67
C LEU A 17 -7.65 8.19 2.65
N VAL A 18 -6.52 8.12 1.96
CA VAL A 18 -6.17 9.12 0.94
C VAL A 18 -7.10 9.03 -0.26
N SER A 19 -7.39 7.82 -0.74
CA SER A 19 -8.35 7.63 -1.86
C SER A 19 -9.74 8.12 -1.50
N LEU A 20 -10.20 7.87 -0.26
CA LEU A 20 -11.49 8.35 0.23
C LEU A 20 -11.60 9.88 0.16
N PHE A 21 -10.52 10.58 0.53
CA PHE A 21 -10.50 12.05 0.48
C PHE A 21 -10.79 12.59 -0.93
N PHE A 22 -10.30 11.93 -1.99
CA PHE A 22 -10.55 12.34 -3.37
C PHE A 22 -11.90 11.90 -3.91
N VAL A 23 -12.45 10.80 -3.41
CA VAL A 23 -13.68 10.20 -3.94
C VAL A 23 -14.92 10.59 -3.15
N ILE A 24 -14.79 11.10 -1.92
CA ILE A 24 -15.93 11.41 -1.03
C ILE A 24 -16.94 12.40 -1.63
N ASN A 25 -16.49 13.29 -2.50
CA ASN A 25 -17.33 14.26 -3.20
C ASN A 25 -17.73 13.81 -4.61
N SER A 26 -17.40 12.58 -5.01
CA SER A 26 -17.83 12.03 -6.30
C SER A 26 -19.32 11.74 -6.31
N THR A 27 -19.92 11.72 -7.50
CA THR A 27 -21.34 11.40 -7.68
C THR A 27 -21.64 9.91 -7.49
N ASP A 28 -20.62 9.07 -7.48
CA ASP A 28 -20.77 7.61 -7.33
C ASP A 28 -20.52 7.18 -5.88
N TYR A 29 -21.60 7.09 -5.13
CA TYR A 29 -21.59 6.65 -3.74
C TYR A 29 -21.11 5.19 -3.59
N SER A 30 -21.24 4.36 -4.63
CA SER A 30 -20.85 2.94 -4.56
C SER A 30 -19.36 2.77 -4.35
N VAL A 31 -18.54 3.53 -5.08
CA VAL A 31 -17.08 3.51 -4.96
C VAL A 31 -16.63 4.05 -3.60
N THR A 32 -17.24 5.15 -3.17
CA THR A 32 -17.00 5.72 -1.84
C THR A 32 -17.27 4.69 -0.75
N LEU A 33 -18.41 3.98 -0.82
CA LEU A 33 -18.77 2.95 0.14
C LEU A 33 -17.77 1.78 0.14
N ILE A 34 -17.33 1.31 -1.03
CA ILE A 34 -16.35 0.23 -1.13
C ILE A 34 -15.03 0.63 -0.47
N ILE A 35 -14.52 1.85 -0.73
CA ILE A 35 -13.30 2.36 -0.11
C ILE A 35 -13.46 2.46 1.41
N MET A 36 -14.59 2.94 1.90
CA MET A 36 -14.87 3.04 3.33
C MET A 36 -14.89 1.67 4.01
N VAL A 37 -15.58 0.69 3.42
CA VAL A 37 -15.66 -0.67 3.95
C VAL A 37 -14.29 -1.35 3.94
N LEU A 38 -13.55 -1.22 2.84
CA LEU A 38 -12.20 -1.79 2.73
C LEU A 38 -11.24 -1.14 3.73
N GLY A 39 -11.30 0.18 3.88
CA GLY A 39 -10.51 0.93 4.85
C GLY A 39 -10.83 0.55 6.30
N ALA A 40 -12.13 0.45 6.65
CA ALA A 40 -12.56 0.03 7.98
C ALA A 40 -12.16 -1.41 8.30
N ALA A 41 -12.33 -2.33 7.35
CA ALA A 41 -11.89 -3.72 7.49
C ALA A 41 -10.37 -3.81 7.68
N SER A 42 -9.60 -3.04 6.91
CA SER A 42 -8.13 -2.97 7.03
C SER A 42 -7.70 -2.38 8.37
N ALA A 43 -8.39 -1.36 8.89
CA ALA A 43 -8.12 -0.79 10.20
C ALA A 43 -8.44 -1.79 11.34
N GLY A 44 -9.55 -2.51 11.24
CA GLY A 44 -9.90 -3.59 12.16
C GLY A 44 -8.86 -4.71 12.15
N PHE A 45 -8.41 -5.15 10.97
CA PHE A 45 -7.34 -6.12 10.83
C PHE A 45 -6.03 -5.59 11.44
N LEU A 46 -5.64 -4.35 11.15
CA LEU A 46 -4.40 -3.74 11.64
C LEU A 46 -4.32 -3.73 13.17
N ALA A 47 -5.44 -3.53 13.87
CA ALA A 47 -5.48 -3.56 15.34
C ALA A 47 -4.97 -4.89 15.93
N TRP A 48 -5.13 -6.01 15.20
CA TRP A 48 -4.65 -7.33 15.61
C TRP A 48 -3.36 -7.77 14.92
N ASN A 49 -3.01 -7.11 13.81
CA ASN A 49 -1.78 -7.36 13.06
C ASN A 49 -0.62 -6.44 13.47
N TRP A 50 -0.85 -5.46 14.36
CA TRP A 50 0.22 -4.61 14.91
C TRP A 50 1.19 -5.40 15.78
N GLU A 51 2.49 -5.00 15.83
CA GLU A 51 3.53 -5.67 16.59
C GLU A 51 3.23 -5.67 18.11
N PRO A 52 3.22 -6.83 18.79
CA PRO A 52 3.37 -8.19 18.27
C PRO A 52 2.08 -8.70 17.61
N ALA A 53 2.16 -9.08 16.33
CA ALA A 53 0.99 -9.51 15.57
C ALA A 53 0.35 -10.79 16.13
N ARG A 54 -0.97 -10.79 16.24
CA ARG A 54 -1.79 -11.94 16.68
C ARG A 54 -2.45 -12.66 15.52
N ILE A 55 -2.64 -11.96 14.39
CA ILE A 55 -3.20 -12.51 13.14
C ILE A 55 -2.33 -12.05 11.97
N PHE A 56 -2.32 -12.85 10.91
CA PHE A 56 -1.57 -12.58 9.68
C PHE A 56 -2.53 -12.61 8.49
N MET A 57 -2.25 -11.76 7.49
CA MET A 57 -3.09 -11.63 6.29
C MET A 57 -2.98 -12.86 5.38
N GLY A 58 -1.77 -13.38 5.25
CA GLY A 58 -1.44 -14.49 4.35
C GLY A 58 -1.55 -14.13 2.87
N ASP A 59 -1.21 -15.07 2.00
CA ASP A 59 -1.16 -14.85 0.55
C ASP A 59 -2.54 -14.56 -0.06
N VAL A 60 -3.59 -15.21 0.47
CA VAL A 60 -4.97 -15.00 0.00
C VAL A 60 -5.43 -13.58 0.33
N GLY A 61 -5.23 -13.13 1.56
CA GLY A 61 -5.64 -11.79 2.00
C GLY A 61 -4.85 -10.69 1.30
N SER A 62 -3.53 -10.84 1.19
CA SER A 62 -2.68 -9.86 0.50
C SER A 62 -2.95 -9.81 -1.00
N GLY A 63 -3.19 -10.97 -1.64
CA GLY A 63 -3.59 -11.05 -3.05
C GLY A 63 -4.94 -10.39 -3.31
N PHE A 64 -5.95 -10.69 -2.48
CA PHE A 64 -7.27 -10.05 -2.56
C PHE A 64 -7.16 -8.52 -2.37
N SER A 65 -6.41 -8.06 -1.39
CA SER A 65 -6.22 -6.64 -1.11
C SER A 65 -5.56 -5.92 -2.29
N GLY A 66 -4.51 -6.51 -2.86
CA GLY A 66 -3.85 -5.97 -4.05
C GLY A 66 -4.78 -5.90 -5.26
N PHE A 67 -5.59 -6.95 -5.48
CA PHE A 67 -6.62 -6.96 -6.52
C PHE A 67 -7.65 -5.84 -6.34
N MET A 68 -8.16 -5.67 -5.11
CA MET A 68 -9.13 -4.61 -4.80
C MET A 68 -8.55 -3.20 -5.02
N LEU A 69 -7.31 -2.95 -4.59
CA LEU A 69 -6.65 -1.67 -4.86
C LEU A 69 -6.47 -1.43 -6.37
N GLY A 70 -6.09 -2.44 -7.13
CA GLY A 70 -6.00 -2.35 -8.60
C GLY A 70 -7.34 -2.04 -9.25
N LEU A 71 -8.42 -2.69 -8.80
CA LEU A 71 -9.78 -2.43 -9.29
C LEU A 71 -10.23 -1.00 -8.95
N LEU A 72 -10.01 -0.55 -7.72
CA LEU A 72 -10.31 0.82 -7.30
C LEU A 72 -9.51 1.86 -8.09
N ALA A 73 -8.23 1.57 -8.40
CA ALA A 73 -7.43 2.43 -9.26
C ALA A 73 -8.08 2.61 -10.64
N LEU A 74 -8.48 1.50 -11.29
CA LEU A 74 -9.12 1.55 -12.61
C LEU A 74 -10.45 2.33 -12.58
N ILE A 75 -11.30 2.10 -11.58
CA ILE A 75 -12.60 2.76 -11.47
C ILE A 75 -12.42 4.26 -11.21
N THR A 76 -11.58 4.65 -10.26
CA THR A 76 -11.36 6.07 -9.92
C THR A 76 -10.68 6.84 -11.05
N MET A 77 -9.85 6.16 -11.85
CA MET A 77 -9.28 6.74 -13.08
C MET A 77 -10.35 6.97 -14.15
N GLN A 78 -11.26 6.02 -14.37
CA GLN A 78 -12.37 6.18 -15.31
C GLN A 78 -13.31 7.32 -14.89
N GLN A 79 -13.51 7.50 -13.60
CA GLN A 79 -14.32 8.60 -13.04
C GLN A 79 -13.59 9.96 -13.06
N GLY A 80 -12.30 9.99 -13.36
CA GLY A 80 -11.49 11.21 -13.33
C GLY A 80 -11.19 11.73 -11.93
N SER A 81 -11.50 10.96 -10.85
CA SER A 81 -11.25 11.35 -9.46
C SER A 81 -9.77 11.24 -9.08
N MET A 82 -9.07 10.29 -9.65
CA MET A 82 -7.63 10.07 -9.44
C MET A 82 -6.95 9.70 -10.76
N THR A 83 -5.63 9.93 -10.85
CA THR A 83 -4.84 9.59 -12.04
C THR A 83 -4.01 8.32 -11.83
N VAL A 84 -3.46 7.75 -12.91
CA VAL A 84 -2.48 6.65 -12.81
C VAL A 84 -1.31 7.05 -11.91
N TRP A 85 -0.81 8.25 -12.08
CA TRP A 85 0.32 8.77 -11.31
C TRP A 85 0.01 8.88 -9.83
N SER A 86 -1.22 9.32 -9.48
CA SER A 86 -1.68 9.37 -8.08
C SER A 86 -1.61 8.01 -7.42
N TRP A 87 -2.06 6.95 -8.10
CA TRP A 87 -2.02 5.58 -7.59
C TRP A 87 -0.61 5.02 -7.51
N LEU A 88 0.23 5.28 -8.52
CA LEU A 88 1.64 4.86 -8.49
C LEU A 88 2.42 5.54 -7.36
N ILE A 89 2.16 6.83 -7.10
CA ILE A 89 2.76 7.56 -5.99
C ILE A 89 2.26 6.99 -4.66
N LEU A 90 0.95 6.82 -4.52
CA LEU A 90 0.30 6.37 -3.29
C LEU A 90 0.77 4.96 -2.87
N LEU A 91 0.96 4.06 -3.82
CA LEU A 91 1.52 2.72 -3.61
C LEU A 91 3.07 2.69 -3.70
N GLY A 92 3.70 3.86 -3.71
CA GLY A 92 5.11 4.04 -4.07
C GLY A 92 6.07 3.18 -3.25
N VAL A 93 5.89 3.07 -1.93
CA VAL A 93 6.76 2.23 -1.08
C VAL A 93 6.72 0.77 -1.56
N PHE A 94 5.54 0.23 -1.82
CA PHE A 94 5.37 -1.17 -2.22
C PHE A 94 5.83 -1.42 -3.66
N VAL A 95 5.50 -0.51 -4.57
CA VAL A 95 5.91 -0.60 -5.97
C VAL A 95 7.43 -0.52 -6.11
N VAL A 96 8.06 0.44 -5.44
CA VAL A 96 9.51 0.63 -5.50
C VAL A 96 10.25 -0.55 -4.87
N ASP A 97 9.85 -0.99 -3.67
CA ASP A 97 10.50 -2.12 -3.01
C ASP A 97 10.36 -3.42 -3.81
N ALA A 98 9.17 -3.71 -4.35
CA ALA A 98 8.95 -4.89 -5.18
C ALA A 98 9.76 -4.83 -6.48
N THR A 99 9.77 -3.68 -7.14
CA THR A 99 10.49 -3.49 -8.42
C THR A 99 12.00 -3.60 -8.22
N ILE A 100 12.57 -2.91 -7.23
CA ILE A 100 14.01 -2.97 -6.96
C ILE A 100 14.42 -4.38 -6.54
N THR A 101 13.64 -5.05 -5.71
CA THR A 101 13.93 -6.41 -5.28
C THR A 101 13.91 -7.37 -6.47
N LEU A 102 12.93 -7.26 -7.37
CA LEU A 102 12.83 -8.07 -8.58
C LEU A 102 14.01 -7.81 -9.52
N LEU A 103 14.31 -6.54 -9.82
CA LEU A 103 15.41 -6.17 -10.70
C LEU A 103 16.75 -6.68 -10.16
N ARG A 104 17.02 -6.51 -8.85
CA ARG A 104 18.22 -7.03 -8.22
C ARG A 104 18.36 -8.53 -8.41
N ARG A 105 17.29 -9.30 -8.20
CA ARG A 105 17.29 -10.76 -8.36
C ARG A 105 17.54 -11.18 -9.80
N LEU A 106 16.93 -10.50 -10.77
CA LEU A 106 17.16 -10.75 -12.19
C LEU A 106 18.63 -10.51 -12.57
N LEU A 107 19.23 -9.40 -12.07
CA LEU A 107 20.63 -9.07 -12.34
C LEU A 107 21.62 -10.06 -11.72
N VAL A 108 21.29 -10.61 -10.55
CA VAL A 108 22.15 -11.63 -9.87
C VAL A 108 21.89 -13.04 -10.40
N GLY A 109 20.88 -13.24 -11.27
CA GLY A 109 20.54 -14.56 -11.82
C GLY A 109 19.81 -15.48 -10.85
N GLU A 110 19.21 -14.92 -9.79
CA GLU A 110 18.38 -15.69 -8.86
C GLU A 110 17.03 -16.07 -9.48
N ARG A 111 16.48 -17.22 -9.05
CA ARG A 111 15.17 -17.69 -9.50
C ARG A 111 14.08 -16.76 -8.94
N TRP A 112 13.49 -15.91 -9.79
CA TRP A 112 12.51 -14.89 -9.43
C TRP A 112 11.19 -15.45 -8.85
N TYR A 113 10.84 -16.71 -9.18
CA TYR A 113 9.59 -17.37 -8.75
C TYR A 113 9.72 -18.14 -7.43
N VAL A 114 10.90 -18.17 -6.80
CA VAL A 114 11.08 -18.80 -5.48
C VAL A 114 10.83 -17.77 -4.39
N GLY A 115 10.04 -18.16 -3.39
CA GLY A 115 9.77 -17.33 -2.21
C GLY A 115 11.07 -16.89 -1.53
N HIS A 116 11.13 -15.65 -1.08
CA HIS A 116 12.34 -15.04 -0.53
C HIS A 116 12.05 -14.00 0.54
N THR A 117 13.05 -13.68 1.34
CA THR A 117 12.99 -12.68 2.42
C THR A 117 14.04 -11.58 2.19
N SER A 118 14.14 -11.07 0.96
CA SER A 118 15.17 -10.12 0.54
C SER A 118 14.65 -8.71 0.26
N HIS A 119 13.42 -8.40 0.67
CA HIS A 119 12.85 -7.06 0.58
C HIS A 119 13.55 -6.08 1.53
N ALA A 120 13.62 -4.79 1.14
CA ALA A 120 14.31 -3.76 1.92
C ALA A 120 13.72 -3.62 3.34
N TYR A 121 12.39 -3.62 3.46
CA TYR A 121 11.73 -3.54 4.77
C TYR A 121 12.05 -4.74 5.70
N GLN A 122 12.25 -5.95 5.14
CA GLN A 122 12.65 -7.13 5.92
C GLN A 122 14.10 -7.02 6.42
N HIS A 123 15.00 -6.47 5.59
CA HIS A 123 16.36 -6.18 6.02
C HIS A 123 16.37 -5.12 7.12
N ALA A 124 15.59 -4.06 6.99
CA ALA A 124 15.43 -3.03 8.00
C ALA A 124 14.87 -3.61 9.32
N ALA A 125 13.82 -4.45 9.26
CA ALA A 125 13.25 -5.08 10.45
C ALA A 125 14.26 -5.97 11.20
N ARG A 126 15.09 -6.71 10.48
CA ARG A 126 16.18 -7.49 11.06
C ARG A 126 17.25 -6.61 11.71
N HIS A 127 17.60 -5.50 11.06
CA HIS A 127 18.61 -4.56 11.58
C HIS A 127 18.14 -3.86 12.86
N TYR A 128 16.91 -3.30 12.83
CA TYR A 128 16.34 -2.59 14.00
C TYR A 128 15.72 -3.51 15.05
N LYS A 129 15.63 -4.82 14.79
CA LYS A 129 15.02 -5.83 15.67
C LYS A 129 13.60 -5.44 16.14
N SER A 130 12.84 -4.77 15.30
CA SER A 130 11.45 -4.35 15.56
C SER A 130 10.72 -4.15 14.24
N HIS A 131 9.60 -4.83 14.09
CA HIS A 131 8.69 -4.67 12.96
C HIS A 131 7.97 -3.31 13.04
N GLY A 132 7.48 -2.93 14.22
CA GLY A 132 6.72 -1.70 14.43
C GLY A 132 7.49 -0.43 14.09
N LYS A 133 8.82 -0.39 14.37
CA LYS A 133 9.65 0.76 13.96
C LYS A 133 9.70 0.93 12.45
N VAL A 134 9.85 -0.17 11.71
CA VAL A 134 9.89 -0.13 10.25
C VAL A 134 8.53 0.21 9.68
N THR A 135 7.47 -0.43 10.19
CA THR A 135 6.09 -0.13 9.80
C THR A 135 5.74 1.34 10.06
N MET A 136 6.09 1.89 11.23
CA MET A 136 5.87 3.31 11.53
C MET A 136 6.67 4.22 10.59
N THR A 137 7.89 3.86 10.22
CA THR A 137 8.68 4.63 9.23
C THR A 137 7.98 4.63 7.87
N VAL A 138 7.44 3.51 7.43
CA VAL A 138 6.66 3.41 6.18
C VAL A 138 5.41 4.28 6.25
N VAL A 139 4.67 4.25 7.36
CA VAL A 139 3.49 5.12 7.58
C VAL A 139 3.88 6.60 7.52
N LEU A 140 4.99 6.99 8.12
CA LEU A 140 5.48 8.37 8.04
C LEU A 140 5.86 8.77 6.61
N ILE A 141 6.49 7.89 5.84
CA ILE A 141 6.78 8.13 4.42
C ILE A 141 5.48 8.31 3.64
N ASN A 142 4.48 7.46 3.85
CA ASN A 142 3.17 7.57 3.20
C ASN A 142 2.50 8.90 3.52
N ILE A 143 2.44 9.29 4.79
CA ILE A 143 1.74 10.52 5.21
C ILE A 143 2.52 11.77 4.82
N CYS A 144 3.82 11.83 5.15
CA CYS A 144 4.60 13.06 5.03
C CYS A 144 5.20 13.29 3.64
N TRP A 145 5.35 12.22 2.85
CA TRP A 145 5.99 12.30 1.54
C TRP A 145 5.05 11.92 0.40
N LEU A 146 4.49 10.72 0.41
CA LEU A 146 3.69 10.24 -0.72
C LEU A 146 2.32 10.91 -0.80
N THR A 147 1.63 11.15 0.31
CA THR A 147 0.33 11.83 0.31
C THR A 147 0.41 13.25 -0.28
N PRO A 148 1.35 14.13 0.09
CA PRO A 148 1.47 15.45 -0.54
C PRO A 148 1.70 15.39 -2.05
N TRP A 149 2.53 14.46 -2.52
CA TRP A 149 2.76 14.27 -3.96
C TRP A 149 1.52 13.70 -4.67
N THR A 150 0.78 12.82 -4.02
CA THR A 150 -0.51 12.31 -4.53
C THR A 150 -1.50 13.47 -4.68
N VAL A 151 -1.62 14.33 -3.66
CA VAL A 151 -2.47 15.52 -3.73
C VAL A 151 -2.04 16.44 -4.88
N ALA A 152 -0.75 16.71 -5.00
CA ALA A 152 -0.21 17.53 -6.08
C ALA A 152 -0.53 16.95 -7.47
N SER A 153 -0.38 15.63 -7.65
CA SER A 153 -0.65 14.95 -8.93
C SER A 153 -2.13 14.96 -9.33
N VAL A 154 -3.05 15.04 -8.36
CA VAL A 154 -4.49 15.18 -8.65
C VAL A 154 -4.86 16.63 -8.96
N LEU A 155 -4.31 17.60 -8.20
CA LEU A 155 -4.61 19.02 -8.37
C LEU A 155 -3.95 19.61 -9.63
N PHE A 156 -2.80 19.09 -10.04
CA PHE A 156 -2.03 19.56 -11.19
C PHE A 156 -1.77 18.46 -12.21
N PRO A 157 -2.80 17.91 -12.88
CA PRO A 157 -2.68 16.74 -13.76
C PRO A 157 -1.85 16.99 -15.03
N LYS A 158 -1.39 18.22 -15.27
CA LYS A 158 -0.60 18.61 -16.45
C LYS A 158 0.90 18.80 -16.15
N LEU A 159 1.34 18.55 -14.92
CA LEU A 159 2.75 18.48 -14.55
C LEU A 159 3.26 17.05 -14.79
#